data_4bc2ed2beffbdaef14389a24802ae311
#
_entry.id   4bc2ed2beffbdaef14389a24802ae311
#
_cell.length_a   1.000
_cell.length_b   1.000
_cell.length_c   1.000
_cell.angle_alpha   90.00
_cell.angle_beta   90.00
_cell.angle_gamma   90.00
#
_symmetry.space_group_name_H-M   'P 1'
#
loop_
_entity.id
_entity.type
_entity.pdbx_description
1 polymer ?
#
loop_
_entity_poly.entity_id
_entity_poly.type
_entity_poly.pdbx_seq_one_letter_code
_entity_poly.pdbx_strand_id
1 'polypeptide(L)'
;MHLSALDKFWWAAGFLSTAALVAVLLLRGRWRQFPVLTIWFAFLALRTMMLFVLWDGHWLHAYRQLYLAGLWLDFALQLGVAVEIARIVLRPTGTWVQDARARFVVAGVAGAVVAGLLAWWVSPRASTVSMVWRIRGNLFTSLVICELFVVMSLTANRLGLGWRNHVMAVGQGLTAWTSVMVVTTALQSFPGAQRFYADLDYVRDLAYFGATLWLAVQLWIPEPERQPISADLQEYILALHRRVEYDLRRLDAPR
;
A
#
# COMPACT_ATOMS: atom_id res chain seq x y z
N MET A 1 -2.22 22.88 -24.70
CA MET A 1 -2.80 23.11 -23.35
C MET A 1 -1.69 23.68 -22.49
N HIS A 2 -1.85 24.89 -21.93
CA HIS A 2 -0.86 25.45 -21.01
C HIS A 2 -1.21 24.97 -19.60
N LEU A 3 -0.27 24.30 -18.93
CA LEU A 3 -0.38 23.97 -17.51
C LEU A 3 -0.42 25.26 -16.69
N SER A 4 -1.35 25.36 -15.76
CA SER A 4 -1.38 26.46 -14.80
C SER A 4 -0.12 26.44 -13.91
N ALA A 5 0.18 27.58 -13.29
CA ALA A 5 1.29 27.64 -12.32
C ALA A 5 1.04 26.67 -11.14
N LEU A 6 -0.23 26.49 -10.78
CA LEU A 6 -0.65 25.57 -9.72
C LEU A 6 -0.42 24.09 -10.10
N ASP A 7 -0.73 23.72 -11.35
CA ASP A 7 -0.48 22.34 -11.82
C ASP A 7 1.01 22.00 -11.83
N LYS A 8 1.85 22.96 -12.27
CA LYS A 8 3.31 22.80 -12.23
C LYS A 8 3.83 22.67 -10.81
N PHE A 9 3.28 23.44 -9.87
CA PHE A 9 3.63 23.34 -8.46
C PHE A 9 3.29 21.97 -7.90
N TRP A 10 2.08 21.46 -8.11
CA TRP A 10 1.67 20.13 -7.62
C TRP A 10 2.48 19.02 -8.27
N TRP A 11 2.83 19.12 -9.55
CA TRP A 11 3.71 18.17 -10.21
C TRP A 11 5.11 18.14 -9.58
N ALA A 12 5.70 19.31 -9.36
CA ALA A 12 7.01 19.42 -8.72
C ALA A 12 6.99 18.91 -7.27
N ALA A 13 5.96 19.28 -6.49
CA ALA A 13 5.79 18.83 -5.11
C ALA A 13 5.62 17.31 -5.03
N GLY A 14 4.80 16.72 -5.90
CA GLY A 14 4.61 15.26 -5.99
C GLY A 14 5.90 14.54 -6.36
N PHE A 15 6.64 15.04 -7.35
CA PHE A 15 7.93 14.48 -7.72
C PHE A 15 8.95 14.56 -6.58
N LEU A 16 9.10 15.72 -5.96
CA LEU A 16 10.07 15.93 -4.88
C LEU A 16 9.76 15.08 -3.65
N SER A 17 8.49 14.97 -3.26
CA SER A 17 8.08 14.12 -2.14
C SER A 17 8.36 12.64 -2.41
N THR A 18 8.08 12.18 -3.64
CA THR A 18 8.35 10.80 -4.07
C THR A 18 9.86 10.52 -4.11
N ALA A 19 10.65 11.44 -4.67
CA ALA A 19 12.11 11.32 -4.71
C ALA A 19 12.72 11.32 -3.29
N ALA A 20 12.21 12.17 -2.39
CA ALA A 20 12.61 12.19 -0.99
C ALA A 20 12.32 10.85 -0.30
N LEU A 21 11.13 10.28 -0.52
CA LEU A 21 10.78 8.96 0.03
C LEU A 21 11.72 7.87 -0.50
N VAL A 22 12.01 7.85 -1.80
CA VAL A 22 12.96 6.89 -2.39
C VAL A 22 14.35 7.07 -1.77
N ALA A 23 14.82 8.31 -1.61
CA ALA A 23 16.09 8.60 -0.94
C ALA A 23 16.11 8.08 0.50
N VAL A 24 15.04 8.27 1.26
CA VAL A 24 14.90 7.73 2.63
C VAL A 24 14.97 6.20 2.64
N LEU A 25 14.24 5.53 1.74
CA LEU A 25 14.25 4.07 1.63
C LEU A 25 15.65 3.52 1.33
N LEU A 26 16.41 4.21 0.46
CA LEU A 26 17.77 3.82 0.10
C LEU A 26 18.78 4.13 1.22
N LEU A 27 18.78 5.36 1.74
CA LEU A 27 19.74 5.82 2.76
C LEU A 27 19.59 5.08 4.09
N ARG A 28 18.36 4.76 4.47
CA ARG A 28 18.07 3.98 5.68
C ARG A 28 18.13 2.47 5.47
N GLY A 29 18.46 2.01 4.27
CA GLY A 29 18.54 0.59 3.94
C GLY A 29 17.20 -0.15 4.00
N ARG A 30 16.06 0.59 4.03
CA ARG A 30 14.71 0.01 4.10
C ARG A 30 14.29 -0.67 2.81
N TRP A 31 14.96 -0.40 1.70
CA TRP A 31 14.75 -1.08 0.42
C TRP A 31 14.91 -2.62 0.53
N ARG A 32 15.70 -3.10 1.50
CA ARG A 32 15.84 -4.55 1.78
C ARG A 32 14.59 -5.13 2.46
N GLN A 33 13.90 -4.33 3.24
CA GLN A 33 12.67 -4.71 3.94
C GLN A 33 11.44 -4.55 3.04
N PHE A 34 11.43 -3.51 2.21
CA PHE A 34 10.33 -3.13 1.32
C PHE A 34 10.83 -2.96 -0.13
N PRO A 35 11.32 -4.03 -0.80
CA PRO A 35 11.86 -3.91 -2.15
C PRO A 35 10.81 -3.49 -3.18
N VAL A 36 9.59 -4.06 -3.15
CA VAL A 36 8.54 -3.73 -4.11
C VAL A 36 8.03 -2.31 -3.92
N LEU A 37 7.84 -1.88 -2.67
CA LEU A 37 7.50 -0.49 -2.33
C LEU A 37 8.55 0.48 -2.88
N THR A 38 9.83 0.17 -2.72
CA THR A 38 10.93 1.01 -3.23
C THR A 38 10.91 1.11 -4.74
N ILE A 39 10.73 -0.03 -5.43
CA ILE A 39 10.63 -0.08 -6.90
C ILE A 39 9.42 0.72 -7.37
N TRP A 40 8.29 0.60 -6.68
CA TRP A 40 7.07 1.33 -7.05
C TRP A 40 7.26 2.84 -6.96
N PHE A 41 7.77 3.38 -5.85
CA PHE A 41 8.02 4.82 -5.72
C PHE A 41 9.11 5.32 -6.67
N ALA A 42 10.19 4.54 -6.89
CA ALA A 42 11.20 4.86 -7.89
C ALA A 42 10.59 4.92 -9.32
N PHE A 43 9.74 3.97 -9.65
CA PHE A 43 8.99 3.96 -10.90
C PHE A 43 8.09 5.20 -11.04
N LEU A 44 7.34 5.58 -9.99
CA LEU A 44 6.49 6.77 -10.00
C LEU A 44 7.30 8.04 -10.23
N ALA A 45 8.44 8.21 -9.56
CA ALA A 45 9.34 9.33 -9.76
C ALA A 45 9.85 9.40 -11.21
N LEU A 46 10.35 8.28 -11.73
CA LEU A 46 10.85 8.18 -13.10
C LEU A 46 9.74 8.46 -14.13
N ARG A 47 8.57 7.87 -13.96
CA ARG A 47 7.40 8.10 -14.81
C ARG A 47 6.98 9.55 -14.83
N THR A 48 6.93 10.21 -13.67
CA THR A 48 6.57 11.62 -13.55
C THR A 48 7.56 12.50 -14.32
N MET A 49 8.86 12.24 -14.19
CA MET A 49 9.90 12.94 -14.91
C MET A 49 9.80 12.73 -16.43
N MET A 50 9.62 11.48 -16.87
CA MET A 50 9.49 11.17 -18.30
C MET A 50 8.25 11.83 -18.92
N LEU A 51 7.10 11.77 -18.23
CA LEU A 51 5.87 12.39 -18.70
C LEU A 51 6.00 13.93 -18.77
N PHE A 52 6.72 14.54 -17.84
CA PHE A 52 7.00 15.96 -17.87
C PHE A 52 7.84 16.36 -19.09
N VAL A 53 8.92 15.64 -19.38
CA VAL A 53 9.78 15.88 -20.54
C VAL A 53 9.02 15.69 -21.86
N LEU A 54 8.18 14.67 -21.95
CA LEU A 54 7.40 14.37 -23.16
C LEU A 54 6.22 15.33 -23.37
N TRP A 55 5.75 16.02 -22.31
CA TRP A 55 4.64 16.97 -22.40
C TRP A 55 4.98 18.18 -23.25
N ASP A 56 6.20 18.70 -23.12
CA ASP A 56 6.66 19.90 -23.85
C ASP A 56 7.09 19.61 -25.30
N GLY A 57 7.18 18.35 -25.70
CA GLY A 57 7.65 17.92 -27.01
C GLY A 57 6.54 17.54 -27.98
N HIS A 58 6.88 17.48 -29.28
CA HIS A 58 5.99 17.02 -30.36
C HIS A 58 5.70 15.49 -30.33
N TRP A 59 5.95 14.82 -29.18
CA TRP A 59 5.92 13.36 -29.01
C TRP A 59 4.61 12.85 -28.40
N LEU A 60 3.47 13.38 -28.81
CA LEU A 60 2.15 13.02 -28.26
C LEU A 60 1.88 11.50 -28.31
N HIS A 61 2.38 10.81 -29.33
CA HIS A 61 2.21 9.36 -29.48
C HIS A 61 3.02 8.58 -28.43
N ALA A 62 4.28 8.96 -28.21
CA ALA A 62 5.13 8.38 -27.18
C ALA A 62 4.58 8.67 -25.78
N TYR A 63 4.10 9.89 -25.53
CA TYR A 63 3.43 10.25 -24.28
C TYR A 63 2.25 9.33 -23.97
N ARG A 64 1.37 9.11 -24.95
CA ARG A 64 0.18 8.24 -24.78
C ARG A 64 0.57 6.79 -24.50
N GLN A 65 1.55 6.25 -25.20
CA GLN A 65 2.03 4.87 -25.01
C GLN A 65 2.67 4.71 -23.63
N LEU A 66 3.57 5.63 -23.25
CA LEU A 66 4.21 5.62 -21.93
C LEU A 66 3.19 5.76 -20.80
N TYR A 67 2.17 6.62 -21.00
CA TYR A 67 1.10 6.81 -20.03
C TYR A 67 0.31 5.51 -19.82
N LEU A 68 -0.10 4.83 -20.90
CA LEU A 68 -0.89 3.60 -20.80
C LEU A 68 -0.06 2.43 -20.26
N ALA A 69 1.16 2.22 -20.76
CA ALA A 69 2.05 1.18 -20.23
C ALA A 69 2.38 1.43 -18.75
N GLY A 70 2.65 2.69 -18.42
CA GLY A 70 2.90 3.10 -17.04
C GLY A 70 1.72 2.88 -16.11
N LEU A 71 0.47 3.01 -16.61
CA LEU A 71 -0.73 2.75 -15.83
C LEU A 71 -0.85 1.27 -15.41
N TRP A 72 -0.64 0.35 -16.35
CA TRP A 72 -0.71 -1.08 -16.05
C TRP A 72 0.40 -1.55 -15.12
N LEU A 73 1.61 -1.00 -15.31
CA LEU A 73 2.73 -1.29 -14.43
C LEU A 73 2.50 -0.74 -13.02
N ASP A 74 1.90 0.44 -12.91
CA ASP A 74 1.51 1.03 -11.62
C ASP A 74 0.54 0.11 -10.86
N PHE A 75 -0.51 -0.39 -11.51
CA PHE A 75 -1.43 -1.36 -10.88
C PHE A 75 -0.73 -2.64 -10.44
N ALA A 76 0.14 -3.19 -11.28
CA ALA A 76 0.88 -4.40 -10.93
C ALA A 76 1.79 -4.17 -9.71
N LEU A 77 2.46 -3.01 -9.65
CA LEU A 77 3.32 -2.66 -8.51
C LEU A 77 2.52 -2.38 -7.24
N GLN A 78 1.36 -1.72 -7.32
CA GLN A 78 0.47 -1.51 -6.17
C GLN A 78 0.00 -2.86 -5.58
N LEU A 79 -0.42 -3.79 -6.43
CA LEU A 79 -0.76 -5.15 -5.99
C LEU A 79 0.46 -5.89 -5.44
N GLY A 80 1.63 -5.69 -6.04
CA GLY A 80 2.90 -6.20 -5.53
C GLY A 80 3.22 -5.71 -4.12
N VAL A 81 2.99 -4.42 -3.84
CA VAL A 81 3.15 -3.84 -2.50
C VAL A 81 2.15 -4.46 -1.51
N ALA A 82 0.89 -4.67 -1.91
CA ALA A 82 -0.09 -5.34 -1.08
C ALA A 82 0.36 -6.77 -0.70
N VAL A 83 0.88 -7.52 -1.67
CA VAL A 83 1.44 -8.87 -1.44
C VAL A 83 2.70 -8.82 -0.57
N GLU A 84 3.57 -7.82 -0.76
CA GLU A 84 4.77 -7.61 0.05
C GLU A 84 4.42 -7.37 1.52
N ILE A 85 3.50 -6.45 1.80
CA ILE A 85 3.02 -6.16 3.15
C ILE A 85 2.39 -7.41 3.77
N ALA A 86 1.53 -8.12 3.03
CA ALA A 86 0.93 -9.36 3.49
C ALA A 86 1.98 -10.42 3.86
N ARG A 87 3.03 -10.58 3.04
CA ARG A 87 4.14 -11.51 3.32
C ARG A 87 4.92 -11.12 4.57
N ILE A 88 5.21 -9.83 4.77
CA ILE A 88 5.95 -9.36 5.95
C ILE A 88 5.12 -9.58 7.21
N VAL A 89 3.83 -9.32 7.18
CA VAL A 89 2.90 -9.54 8.29
C VAL A 89 2.80 -11.03 8.65
N LEU A 90 2.77 -11.91 7.65
CA LEU A 90 2.61 -13.36 7.86
C LEU A 90 3.92 -14.10 8.18
N ARG A 91 5.08 -13.46 7.99
CA ARG A 91 6.40 -14.08 8.15
C ARG A 91 6.76 -14.53 9.59
N PRO A 92 6.38 -13.82 10.67
CA PRO A 92 6.78 -14.18 12.04
C PRO A 92 5.95 -15.31 12.67
N THR A 93 4.99 -15.87 11.95
CA THR A 93 4.03 -16.80 12.53
C THR A 93 4.55 -18.22 12.45
N GLY A 94 5.05 -18.72 13.58
CA GLY A 94 5.38 -20.14 13.75
C GLY A 94 4.15 -21.06 13.55
N THR A 95 4.32 -22.36 13.70
CA THR A 95 3.33 -23.42 13.43
C THR A 95 1.93 -23.22 14.04
N TRP A 96 1.78 -22.38 15.06
CA TRP A 96 0.52 -22.01 15.71
C TRP A 96 -0.44 -21.20 14.83
N VAL A 97 0.00 -20.73 13.66
CA VAL A 97 -0.72 -19.72 12.86
C VAL A 97 -1.11 -20.24 11.48
N GLN A 98 -1.09 -21.54 11.24
CA GLN A 98 -1.60 -22.08 9.99
C GLN A 98 -3.07 -21.66 9.77
N ASP A 99 -3.90 -21.72 10.81
CA ASP A 99 -5.29 -21.26 10.76
C ASP A 99 -5.42 -19.74 10.58
N ALA A 100 -4.55 -18.94 11.21
CA ALA A 100 -4.57 -17.51 11.04
C ALA A 100 -4.10 -17.10 9.65
N ARG A 101 -3.09 -17.79 9.09
CA ARG A 101 -2.64 -17.60 7.72
C ARG A 101 -3.72 -17.95 6.71
N ALA A 102 -4.40 -19.07 6.89
CA ALA A 102 -5.49 -19.48 6.02
C ALA A 102 -6.63 -18.45 6.06
N ARG A 103 -7.05 -18.02 7.26
CA ARG A 103 -8.09 -16.99 7.43
C ARG A 103 -7.69 -15.66 6.80
N PHE A 104 -6.43 -15.24 6.95
CA PHE A 104 -5.93 -14.02 6.33
C PHE A 104 -5.95 -14.09 4.80
N VAL A 105 -5.52 -15.22 4.22
CA VAL A 105 -5.57 -15.44 2.77
C VAL A 105 -7.01 -15.49 2.26
N VAL A 106 -7.89 -16.20 2.97
CA VAL A 106 -9.32 -16.27 2.60
C VAL A 106 -9.97 -14.89 2.67
N ALA A 107 -9.71 -14.13 3.75
CA ALA A 107 -10.23 -12.77 3.87
C ALA A 107 -9.71 -11.86 2.75
N GLY A 108 -8.40 -11.91 2.44
CA GLY A 108 -7.80 -11.11 1.37
C GLY A 108 -8.34 -11.48 -0.03
N VAL A 109 -8.56 -12.77 -0.29
CA VAL A 109 -9.18 -13.21 -1.56
C VAL A 109 -10.65 -12.78 -1.64
N ALA A 110 -11.41 -12.97 -0.56
CA ALA A 110 -12.82 -12.58 -0.52
C ALA A 110 -12.99 -11.08 -0.75
N GLY A 111 -12.16 -10.25 -0.10
CA GLY A 111 -12.21 -8.83 -0.29
C GLY A 111 -11.72 -8.38 -1.66
N ALA A 112 -10.67 -9.00 -2.21
CA ALA A 112 -10.27 -8.72 -3.58
C ALA A 112 -11.42 -9.00 -4.58
N VAL A 113 -12.22 -10.05 -4.34
CA VAL A 113 -13.43 -10.32 -5.13
C VAL A 113 -14.47 -9.20 -4.93
N VAL A 114 -14.74 -8.81 -3.68
CA VAL A 114 -15.67 -7.71 -3.37
C VAL A 114 -15.19 -6.39 -3.98
N ALA A 115 -13.89 -6.07 -3.84
CA ALA A 115 -13.28 -4.89 -4.46
C ALA A 115 -13.44 -4.89 -5.98
N GLY A 116 -13.24 -6.06 -6.62
CA GLY A 116 -13.44 -6.24 -8.06
C GLY A 116 -14.90 -6.00 -8.49
N LEU A 117 -15.86 -6.55 -7.76
CA LEU A 117 -17.28 -6.35 -8.02
C LEU A 117 -17.70 -4.90 -7.84
N LEU A 118 -17.23 -4.23 -6.78
CA LEU A 118 -17.49 -2.82 -6.54
C LEU A 118 -16.88 -1.92 -7.62
N ALA A 119 -15.62 -2.19 -8.00
CA ALA A 119 -14.94 -1.46 -9.06
C ALA A 119 -15.62 -1.66 -10.43
N TRP A 120 -16.22 -2.84 -10.65
CA TRP A 120 -17.00 -3.12 -11.86
C TRP A 120 -18.34 -2.41 -11.87
N TRP A 121 -19.02 -2.40 -10.72
CA TRP A 121 -20.34 -1.78 -10.58
C TRP A 121 -20.31 -0.26 -10.67
N VAL A 122 -19.26 0.38 -10.18
CA VAL A 122 -19.04 1.81 -10.36
C VAL A 122 -18.83 2.10 -11.85
N SER A 123 -19.86 2.66 -12.51
CA SER A 123 -19.80 3.04 -13.91
C SER A 123 -19.36 4.50 -14.02
N PRO A 124 -18.06 4.77 -14.19
CA PRO A 124 -17.57 6.14 -14.35
C PRO A 124 -18.07 6.72 -15.67
N ARG A 125 -18.53 7.96 -15.66
CA ARG A 125 -18.87 8.71 -16.86
C ARG A 125 -17.58 9.25 -17.51
N ALA A 126 -16.85 8.37 -18.17
CA ALA A 126 -15.61 8.73 -18.84
C ALA A 126 -15.80 8.78 -20.35
N SER A 127 -15.13 9.73 -20.99
CA SER A 127 -15.21 9.96 -22.44
C SER A 127 -14.48 8.89 -23.26
N THR A 128 -13.57 8.12 -22.65
CA THR A 128 -12.77 7.11 -23.34
C THR A 128 -12.70 5.80 -22.55
N VAL A 129 -12.61 4.68 -23.26
CA VAL A 129 -12.48 3.33 -22.67
C VAL A 129 -11.25 3.23 -21.75
N SER A 130 -10.13 3.83 -22.16
CA SER A 130 -8.90 3.85 -21.34
C SER A 130 -9.10 4.58 -20.00
N MET A 131 -9.90 5.63 -19.98
CA MET A 131 -10.22 6.36 -18.74
C MET A 131 -11.13 5.55 -17.83
N VAL A 132 -12.07 4.79 -18.38
CA VAL A 132 -12.90 3.85 -17.60
C VAL A 132 -12.04 2.80 -16.90
N TRP A 133 -11.10 2.17 -17.64
CA TRP A 133 -10.20 1.18 -17.06
C TRP A 133 -9.26 1.78 -16.01
N ARG A 134 -8.78 3.01 -16.22
CA ARG A 134 -7.98 3.71 -15.21
C ARG A 134 -8.75 3.91 -13.91
N ILE A 135 -9.98 4.41 -13.99
CA ILE A 135 -10.80 4.68 -12.81
C ILE A 135 -11.14 3.37 -12.08
N ARG A 136 -11.54 2.33 -12.80
CA ARG A 136 -11.83 1.01 -12.23
C ARG A 136 -10.60 0.37 -11.60
N GLY A 137 -9.46 0.43 -12.28
CA GLY A 137 -8.19 -0.10 -11.77
C GLY A 137 -7.75 0.61 -10.49
N ASN A 138 -7.78 1.94 -10.47
CA ASN A 138 -7.47 2.72 -9.28
C ASN A 138 -8.42 2.41 -8.12
N LEU A 139 -9.72 2.29 -8.38
CA LEU A 139 -10.69 1.95 -7.36
C LEU A 139 -10.44 0.55 -6.80
N PHE A 140 -10.19 -0.43 -7.67
CA PHE A 140 -9.88 -1.79 -7.28
C PHE A 140 -8.64 -1.87 -6.39
N THR A 141 -7.51 -1.33 -6.83
CA THR A 141 -6.26 -1.36 -6.05
C THR A 141 -6.38 -0.60 -4.74
N SER A 142 -7.09 0.53 -4.73
CA SER A 142 -7.34 1.31 -3.52
C SER A 142 -8.17 0.53 -2.49
N LEU A 143 -9.23 -0.16 -2.93
CA LEU A 143 -10.06 -1.00 -2.06
C LEU A 143 -9.26 -2.16 -1.49
N VAL A 144 -8.45 -2.85 -2.32
CA VAL A 144 -7.59 -3.96 -1.87
C VAL A 144 -6.59 -3.50 -0.81
N ILE A 145 -5.97 -2.32 -0.98
CA ILE A 145 -5.04 -1.77 0.02
C ILE A 145 -5.76 -1.42 1.33
N CYS A 146 -6.92 -0.77 1.24
CA CYS A 146 -7.73 -0.43 2.42
C CYS A 146 -8.14 -1.69 3.19
N GLU A 147 -8.62 -2.71 2.49
CA GLU A 147 -9.01 -3.97 3.08
C GLU A 147 -7.84 -4.68 3.75
N LEU A 148 -6.71 -4.79 3.05
CA LEU A 148 -5.50 -5.38 3.62
C LEU A 148 -5.13 -4.73 4.95
N PHE A 149 -5.19 -3.39 5.01
CA PHE A 149 -4.89 -2.66 6.24
C PHE A 149 -5.92 -2.92 7.34
N VAL A 150 -7.22 -2.99 7.00
CA VAL A 150 -8.27 -3.35 7.97
C VAL A 150 -8.02 -4.74 8.54
N VAL A 151 -7.79 -5.74 7.69
CA VAL A 151 -7.49 -7.11 8.12
C VAL A 151 -6.22 -7.14 8.98
N MET A 152 -5.18 -6.43 8.58
CA MET A 152 -3.93 -6.30 9.33
C MET A 152 -4.15 -5.64 10.69
N SER A 153 -4.95 -4.59 10.76
CA SER A 153 -5.26 -3.87 12.01
C SER A 153 -6.07 -4.73 12.98
N LEU A 154 -7.06 -5.47 12.49
CA LEU A 154 -7.86 -6.39 13.29
C LEU A 154 -7.04 -7.57 13.82
N THR A 155 -6.01 -7.98 13.09
CA THR A 155 -5.14 -9.09 13.47
C THR A 155 -3.86 -8.64 14.18
N ALA A 156 -3.54 -7.35 14.18
CA ALA A 156 -2.29 -6.80 14.71
C ALA A 156 -2.00 -7.23 16.15
N ASN A 157 -3.00 -7.16 17.04
CA ASN A 157 -2.85 -7.56 18.44
C ASN A 157 -2.57 -9.07 18.59
N ARG A 158 -3.15 -9.89 17.72
CA ARG A 158 -2.94 -11.36 17.73
C ARG A 158 -1.59 -11.75 17.12
N LEU A 159 -1.06 -10.91 16.22
CA LEU A 159 0.22 -11.11 15.55
C LEU A 159 1.39 -10.45 16.29
N GLY A 160 1.15 -9.77 17.41
CA GLY A 160 2.18 -9.05 18.15
C GLY A 160 2.79 -7.87 17.40
N LEU A 161 2.05 -7.32 16.41
CA LEU A 161 2.48 -6.15 15.65
C LEU A 161 2.21 -4.89 16.46
N GLY A 162 3.28 -4.20 16.87
CA GLY A 162 3.16 -2.89 17.49
C GLY A 162 2.71 -1.84 16.46
N TRP A 163 1.83 -0.92 16.85
CA TRP A 163 1.34 0.19 16.00
C TRP A 163 2.45 1.11 15.48
N ARG A 164 3.63 1.10 16.09
CA ARG A 164 4.82 1.89 15.70
C ARG A 164 5.76 1.13 14.77
N ASN A 165 5.40 -0.06 14.30
CA ASN A 165 6.19 -0.81 13.34
C ASN A 165 6.10 -0.14 11.95
N HIS A 166 7.21 -0.16 11.19
CA HIS A 166 7.27 0.39 9.83
C HIS A 166 6.23 -0.21 8.90
N VAL A 167 5.90 -1.50 9.05
CA VAL A 167 4.85 -2.16 8.27
C VAL A 167 3.49 -1.52 8.51
N MET A 168 3.17 -1.24 9.78
CA MET A 168 1.92 -0.55 10.15
C MET A 168 1.92 0.89 9.64
N ALA A 169 3.05 1.59 9.70
CA ALA A 169 3.19 2.95 9.18
C ALA A 169 2.97 2.99 7.65
N VAL A 170 3.53 2.02 6.92
CA VAL A 170 3.29 1.89 5.47
C VAL A 170 1.82 1.62 5.19
N GLY A 171 1.20 0.68 5.91
CA GLY A 171 -0.22 0.40 5.80
C GLY A 171 -1.09 1.64 6.06
N GLN A 172 -0.80 2.40 7.12
CA GLN A 172 -1.52 3.63 7.47
C GLN A 172 -1.41 4.70 6.37
N GLY A 173 -0.19 5.00 5.92
CA GLY A 173 0.04 6.01 4.89
C GLY A 173 -0.64 5.68 3.57
N LEU A 174 -0.52 4.43 3.12
CA LEU A 174 -1.17 3.98 1.90
C LEU A 174 -2.69 3.97 2.04
N THR A 175 -3.22 3.51 3.18
CA THR A 175 -4.68 3.48 3.40
C THR A 175 -5.26 4.88 3.50
N ALA A 176 -4.59 5.83 4.14
CA ALA A 176 -5.05 7.21 4.19
C ALA A 176 -5.19 7.80 2.79
N TRP A 177 -4.17 7.63 1.94
CA TRP A 177 -4.23 8.08 0.55
C TRP A 177 -5.30 7.34 -0.27
N THR A 178 -5.33 6.00 -0.22
CA THR A 178 -6.27 5.21 -1.01
C THR A 178 -7.71 5.41 -0.57
N SER A 179 -7.98 5.68 0.72
CA SER A 179 -9.31 6.07 1.21
C SER A 179 -9.79 7.37 0.55
N VAL A 180 -8.93 8.38 0.44
CA VAL A 180 -9.25 9.62 -0.29
C VAL A 180 -9.51 9.32 -1.77
N MET A 181 -8.72 8.43 -2.38
CA MET A 181 -8.93 7.99 -3.77
C MET A 181 -10.30 7.33 -3.96
N VAL A 182 -10.73 6.45 -3.06
CA VAL A 182 -12.04 5.79 -3.10
C VAL A 182 -13.15 6.84 -2.98
N VAL A 183 -13.09 7.71 -1.98
CA VAL A 183 -14.12 8.74 -1.73
C VAL A 183 -14.23 9.70 -2.92
N THR A 184 -13.11 10.23 -3.41
CA THR A 184 -13.12 11.18 -4.54
C THR A 184 -13.59 10.51 -5.82
N THR A 185 -13.25 9.23 -6.06
CA THR A 185 -13.73 8.47 -7.22
C THR A 185 -15.22 8.23 -7.13
N ALA A 186 -15.73 7.88 -5.95
CA ALA A 186 -17.18 7.74 -5.70
C ALA A 186 -17.91 9.07 -5.95
N LEU A 187 -17.40 10.18 -5.42
CA LEU A 187 -17.97 11.51 -5.65
C LEU A 187 -17.98 11.90 -7.14
N GLN A 188 -16.92 11.62 -7.88
CA GLN A 188 -16.84 11.87 -9.32
C GLN A 188 -17.83 11.03 -10.14
N SER A 189 -18.33 9.92 -9.59
CA SER A 189 -19.32 9.08 -10.27
C SER A 189 -20.74 9.61 -10.18
N PHE A 190 -21.03 10.60 -9.31
CA PHE A 190 -22.36 11.18 -9.18
C PHE A 190 -22.69 12.17 -10.31
N PRO A 191 -23.97 12.22 -10.75
CA PRO A 191 -24.43 13.23 -11.70
C PRO A 191 -24.26 14.65 -11.13
N GLY A 192 -23.63 15.55 -11.91
CA GLY A 192 -23.40 16.94 -11.50
C GLY A 192 -22.06 17.21 -10.81
N ALA A 193 -21.29 16.19 -10.46
CA ALA A 193 -19.96 16.35 -9.88
C ALA A 193 -18.91 16.97 -10.84
N GLN A 194 -19.24 17.12 -12.13
CA GLN A 194 -18.33 17.68 -13.14
C GLN A 194 -17.77 19.05 -12.78
N ARG A 195 -18.53 19.85 -12.02
CA ARG A 195 -18.09 21.18 -11.55
C ARG A 195 -16.94 21.13 -10.54
N PHE A 196 -16.80 20.00 -9.84
CA PHE A 196 -15.82 19.82 -8.76
C PHE A 196 -14.67 18.87 -9.14
N TYR A 197 -14.58 18.43 -10.41
CA TYR A 197 -13.55 17.46 -10.80
C TYR A 197 -12.13 17.97 -10.54
N ALA A 198 -11.86 19.24 -10.86
CA ALA A 198 -10.56 19.84 -10.62
C ALA A 198 -10.25 19.92 -9.12
N ASP A 199 -11.23 20.30 -8.30
CA ASP A 199 -11.05 20.41 -6.84
C ASP A 199 -10.80 19.01 -6.23
N LEU A 200 -11.50 17.99 -6.71
CA LEU A 200 -11.31 16.60 -6.25
C LEU A 200 -9.95 16.04 -6.68
N ASP A 201 -9.43 16.43 -7.84
CA ASP A 201 -8.08 16.05 -8.28
C ASP A 201 -7.03 16.72 -7.39
N TYR A 202 -7.18 18.00 -7.02
CA TYR A 202 -6.29 18.66 -6.04
C TYR A 202 -6.33 18.01 -4.65
N VAL A 203 -7.50 17.55 -4.20
CA VAL A 203 -7.62 16.81 -2.94
C VAL A 203 -6.84 15.49 -2.99
N ARG A 204 -6.87 14.80 -4.14
CA ARG A 204 -6.05 13.59 -4.35
C ARG A 204 -4.56 13.86 -4.30
N ASP A 205 -4.13 14.93 -4.99
CA ASP A 205 -2.73 15.33 -5.05
C ASP A 205 -2.22 15.71 -3.65
N LEU A 206 -3.03 16.46 -2.89
CA LEU A 206 -2.73 16.81 -1.50
C LEU A 206 -2.63 15.57 -0.61
N ALA A 207 -3.56 14.63 -0.74
CA ALA A 207 -3.55 13.38 0.01
C ALA A 207 -2.33 12.52 -0.33
N TYR A 208 -1.98 12.43 -1.61
CA TYR A 208 -0.77 11.74 -2.07
C TYR A 208 0.50 12.35 -1.49
N PHE A 209 0.63 13.68 -1.60
CA PHE A 209 1.75 14.44 -1.05
C PHE A 209 1.87 14.23 0.47
N GLY A 210 0.77 14.38 1.20
CA GLY A 210 0.74 14.18 2.66
C GLY A 210 1.11 12.75 3.06
N ALA A 211 0.57 11.74 2.37
CA ALA A 211 0.89 10.33 2.62
C ALA A 211 2.37 10.03 2.33
N THR A 212 2.92 10.58 1.25
CA THR A 212 4.32 10.37 0.86
C THR A 212 5.27 11.00 1.87
N LEU A 213 4.97 12.22 2.34
CA LEU A 213 5.73 12.87 3.40
C LEU A 213 5.63 12.12 4.73
N TRP A 214 4.42 11.68 5.10
CA TRP A 214 4.21 10.84 6.27
C TRP A 214 5.09 9.59 6.23
N LEU A 215 5.07 8.88 5.10
CA LEU A 215 5.90 7.69 4.90
C LEU A 215 7.39 8.01 5.00
N ALA A 216 7.84 9.11 4.39
CA ALA A 216 9.23 9.53 4.46
C ALA A 216 9.69 9.78 5.91
N VAL A 217 8.85 10.46 6.71
CA VAL A 217 9.13 10.72 8.13
C VAL A 217 9.13 9.43 8.94
N GLN A 218 8.12 8.57 8.77
CA GLN A 218 8.01 7.34 9.54
C GLN A 218 9.13 6.34 9.23
N LEU A 219 9.54 6.25 7.97
CA LEU A 219 10.63 5.36 7.57
C LEU A 219 12.03 5.93 7.86
N TRP A 220 12.13 7.25 8.07
CA TRP A 220 13.34 7.90 8.54
C TRP A 220 13.62 7.62 10.01
N ILE A 221 12.59 7.61 10.86
CA ILE A 221 12.71 7.35 12.29
C ILE A 221 13.13 5.88 12.50
N PRO A 222 14.11 5.59 13.36
CA PRO A 222 14.45 4.22 13.70
C PRO A 222 13.25 3.51 14.33
N GLU A 223 13.08 2.24 14.00
CA GLU A 223 12.04 1.41 14.63
C GLU A 223 12.34 1.31 16.13
N PRO A 224 11.36 1.55 17.01
CA PRO A 224 11.58 1.38 18.43
C PRO A 224 12.03 -0.05 18.70
N GLU A 225 13.10 -0.20 19.48
CA GLU A 225 13.59 -1.50 19.89
C GLU A 225 12.44 -2.29 20.51
N ARG A 226 12.29 -3.54 20.08
CA ARG A 226 11.32 -4.45 20.69
C ARG A 226 11.65 -4.51 22.17
N GLN A 227 10.69 -4.17 23.02
CA GLN A 227 10.88 -4.34 24.45
C GLN A 227 11.32 -5.79 24.68
N PRO A 228 12.45 -6.01 25.35
CA PRO A 228 12.86 -7.36 25.67
C PRO A 228 11.72 -8.03 26.42
N ILE A 229 11.40 -9.25 26.01
CA ILE A 229 10.39 -10.06 26.69
C ILE A 229 10.75 -10.07 28.17
N SER A 230 9.80 -9.71 29.04
CA SER A 230 10.07 -9.67 30.47
C SER A 230 10.65 -11.03 30.93
N ALA A 231 11.58 -11.00 31.87
CA ALA A 231 12.22 -12.20 32.38
C ALA A 231 11.18 -13.24 32.83
N ASP A 232 10.11 -12.79 33.44
CA ASP A 232 8.99 -13.65 33.89
C ASP A 232 8.28 -14.35 32.72
N LEU A 233 8.10 -13.64 31.60
CA LEU A 233 7.47 -14.22 30.41
C LEU A 233 8.41 -15.19 29.70
N GLN A 234 9.73 -14.91 29.70
CA GLN A 234 10.73 -15.84 29.19
C GLN A 234 10.75 -17.13 30.01
N GLU A 235 10.72 -17.02 31.33
CA GLU A 235 10.70 -18.16 32.24
C GLU A 235 9.41 -18.98 32.07
N TYR A 236 8.27 -18.32 31.93
CA TYR A 236 6.98 -18.96 31.64
C TYR A 236 6.99 -19.72 30.31
N ILE A 237 7.52 -19.13 29.25
CA ILE A 237 7.64 -19.77 27.93
C ILE A 237 8.56 -20.98 27.99
N LEU A 238 9.69 -20.89 28.71
CA LEU A 238 10.62 -22.00 28.92
C LEU A 238 9.98 -23.13 29.74
N ALA A 239 9.23 -22.80 30.77
CA ALA A 239 8.49 -23.78 31.59
C ALA A 239 7.41 -24.49 30.76
N LEU A 240 6.68 -23.73 29.92
CA LEU A 240 5.68 -24.30 29.02
C LEU A 240 6.32 -25.22 27.97
N HIS A 241 7.44 -24.82 27.40
CA HIS A 241 8.18 -25.62 26.43
C HIS A 241 8.65 -26.95 27.02
N ARG A 242 9.24 -26.92 28.24
CA ARG A 242 9.64 -28.13 28.96
C ARG A 242 8.46 -29.05 29.25
N ARG A 243 7.29 -28.47 29.58
CA ARG A 243 6.08 -29.24 29.87
C ARG A 243 5.54 -29.95 28.62
N VAL A 244 5.49 -29.26 27.50
CA VAL A 244 5.09 -29.80 26.20
C VAL A 244 6.06 -30.91 25.76
N GLU A 245 7.37 -30.70 25.91
CA GLU A 245 8.38 -31.70 25.57
C GLU A 245 8.29 -32.96 26.45
N TYR A 246 8.01 -32.77 27.73
CA TYR A 246 7.74 -33.90 28.65
C TYR A 246 6.49 -34.67 28.25
N ASP A 247 5.39 -34.02 27.92
CA ASP A 247 4.14 -34.64 27.51
C ASP A 247 4.31 -35.39 26.17
N LEU A 248 5.04 -34.87 25.22
CA LEU A 248 5.36 -35.50 23.96
C LEU A 248 6.18 -36.80 24.17
N ARG A 249 7.24 -36.75 25.00
CA ARG A 249 8.05 -37.94 25.33
C ARG A 249 7.23 -39.04 26.02
N ARG A 250 6.21 -38.64 26.79
CA ARG A 250 5.33 -39.60 27.46
C ARG A 250 4.34 -40.25 26.51
N LEU A 251 3.97 -39.59 25.42
CA LEU A 251 3.11 -40.15 24.36
C LEU A 251 3.88 -41.07 23.43
N ASP A 252 5.17 -40.85 23.24
CA ASP A 252 6.06 -41.65 22.39
C ASP A 252 6.64 -42.88 23.12
N ALA A 253 6.43 -43.03 24.44
CA ALA A 253 6.88 -44.21 25.19
C ALA A 253 6.03 -45.44 24.80
N PRO A 254 6.62 -46.49 24.24
CA PRO A 254 5.89 -47.68 23.86
C PRO A 254 5.26 -48.34 25.11
N ARG A 255 3.97 -48.67 25.04
CA ARG A 255 3.23 -49.47 26.03
C ARG A 255 3.66 -50.90 25.97
#